data_ed5b15ec9834a8b7503f066866faa629
#
_entry.id   ed5b15ec9834a8b7503f066866faa629
#
_cell.length_a   1.000
_cell.length_b   1.000
_cell.length_c   1.000
_cell.angle_alpha   90.00
_cell.angle_beta   90.00
_cell.angle_gamma   90.00
#
_symmetry.space_group_name_H-M   'P 1'
#
loop_
_entity.id
_entity.type
_entity.pdbx_description
1 polymer ?
#
loop_
_entity_poly.entity_id
_entity_poly.type
_entity_poly.pdbx_seq_one_letter_code
_entity_poly.pdbx_strand_id
1 'polypeptide(L)'
;MYTNSAYLHNSLLDIVDKSRPLIVTSCGTYKLYTQKEFTTYRPKGRKDYQLIYVAAGKAYFEIDGQDVIACPGSMVIYRPRQMQRYVYYGDEHTEVFWVHFTGGEVKQTLRRYGINDDVNMFYGGDHAEYRILFRQMIQELQLCRDDYEEMLEYIFRQMLISAHRQQEQDDSKTFSVMAEEMDRAAAYLGEHYNEEIVVESYANEHNMSVSWFIRNFRQSIGTTPTQYIMSKRIANAQMLL
;
A
#
# COMPACT_ATOMS: atom_id res chain seq x y z
N MET A 1 -10.40 -25.57 -5.66
CA MET A 1 -9.60 -24.60 -4.88
C MET A 1 -8.47 -25.34 -4.18
N TYR A 2 -7.26 -24.82 -4.26
CA TYR A 2 -6.14 -25.29 -3.42
C TYR A 2 -6.10 -24.45 -2.14
N THR A 3 -5.92 -25.09 -1.01
CA THR A 3 -5.71 -24.43 0.28
C THR A 3 -4.55 -25.07 1.02
N ASN A 4 -3.74 -24.27 1.68
CA ASN A 4 -2.76 -24.72 2.66
C ASN A 4 -2.76 -23.72 3.80
N SER A 5 -3.03 -24.16 5.01
CA SER A 5 -3.16 -23.29 6.17
C SER A 5 -2.72 -23.99 7.44
N ALA A 6 -2.30 -23.19 8.43
CA ALA A 6 -1.94 -23.66 9.75
C ALA A 6 -2.34 -22.66 10.82
N TYR A 7 -2.57 -23.13 12.03
CA TYR A 7 -3.11 -22.38 13.14
C TYR A 7 -2.30 -22.65 14.40
N LEU A 8 -2.03 -21.60 15.16
CA LEU A 8 -1.37 -21.69 16.46
C LEU A 8 -2.15 -22.63 17.39
N HIS A 9 -1.48 -23.60 17.96
CA HIS A 9 -2.07 -24.65 18.81
C HIS A 9 -3.25 -25.38 18.15
N ASN A 10 -3.28 -25.47 16.82
CA ASN A 10 -4.38 -26.05 16.04
C ASN A 10 -5.77 -25.48 16.33
N SER A 11 -5.84 -24.23 16.80
CA SER A 11 -7.10 -23.55 17.12
C SER A 11 -7.61 -22.73 15.97
N LEU A 12 -8.88 -22.98 15.58
CA LEU A 12 -9.60 -22.18 14.57
C LEU A 12 -10.25 -20.92 15.15
N LEU A 13 -10.18 -20.73 16.47
CA LEU A 13 -10.82 -19.61 17.15
C LEU A 13 -10.00 -18.32 16.97
N ASP A 14 -10.70 -17.20 16.97
CA ASP A 14 -10.08 -15.89 17.06
C ASP A 14 -9.37 -15.75 18.40
N ILE A 15 -8.06 -15.61 18.36
CA ILE A 15 -7.22 -15.49 19.58
C ILE A 15 -6.92 -14.01 19.80
N VAL A 16 -7.13 -13.55 21.03
CA VAL A 16 -6.64 -12.26 21.52
C VAL A 16 -5.64 -12.52 22.62
N ASP A 17 -4.38 -12.36 22.30
CA ASP A 17 -3.27 -12.51 23.24
C ASP A 17 -2.40 -11.25 23.19
N LYS A 18 -2.10 -10.68 24.33
CA LYS A 18 -1.27 -9.48 24.49
C LYS A 18 -0.01 -9.73 25.30
N SER A 19 0.32 -10.98 25.55
CA SER A 19 1.49 -11.38 26.33
C SER A 19 2.81 -11.02 25.67
N ARG A 20 2.80 -10.90 24.35
CA ARG A 20 3.95 -10.50 23.50
C ARG A 20 3.59 -9.30 22.61
N PRO A 21 4.56 -8.55 22.12
CA PRO A 21 4.33 -7.41 21.22
C PRO A 21 3.55 -7.77 19.96
N LEU A 22 3.90 -8.91 19.32
CA LEU A 22 3.33 -9.40 18.08
C LEU A 22 3.29 -10.94 18.12
N ILE A 23 2.15 -11.53 17.78
CA ILE A 23 1.93 -12.97 17.75
C ILE A 23 1.21 -13.32 16.45
N VAL A 24 1.78 -14.19 15.63
CA VAL A 24 1.10 -14.77 14.47
C VAL A 24 0.25 -15.95 14.92
N THR A 25 -1.05 -15.88 14.70
CA THR A 25 -2.01 -16.90 15.19
C THR A 25 -2.42 -17.90 14.12
N SER A 26 -2.39 -17.53 12.86
CA SER A 26 -2.63 -18.45 11.74
C SER A 26 -2.16 -17.83 10.44
N CYS A 27 -1.87 -18.70 9.49
CA CYS A 27 -1.41 -18.29 8.16
C CYS A 27 -1.89 -19.29 7.12
N GLY A 28 -2.16 -18.81 5.89
CA GLY A 28 -2.58 -19.71 4.83
C GLY A 28 -2.64 -19.07 3.46
N THR A 29 -3.01 -19.89 2.49
CA THR A 29 -3.21 -19.49 1.10
C THR A 29 -4.47 -20.11 0.53
N TYR A 30 -5.11 -19.37 -0.36
CA TYR A 30 -6.17 -19.83 -1.24
C TYR A 30 -5.74 -19.59 -2.69
N LYS A 31 -5.87 -20.64 -3.52
CA LYS A 31 -5.67 -20.53 -4.95
C LYS A 31 -6.85 -21.16 -5.68
N LEU A 32 -7.58 -20.37 -6.44
CA LEU A 32 -8.75 -20.79 -7.16
C LEU A 32 -8.34 -21.38 -8.52
N TYR A 33 -8.74 -22.63 -8.79
CA TYR A 33 -8.56 -23.31 -10.08
C TYR A 33 -9.90 -23.63 -10.74
N THR A 34 -10.74 -24.38 -10.02
CA THR A 34 -12.01 -24.92 -10.53
C THR A 34 -13.22 -24.35 -9.81
N GLN A 35 -13.04 -23.81 -8.62
CA GLN A 35 -14.11 -23.18 -7.86
C GLN A 35 -14.41 -21.83 -8.49
N LYS A 36 -15.69 -21.56 -8.82
CA LYS A 36 -16.09 -20.32 -9.48
C LYS A 36 -15.84 -19.09 -8.63
N GLU A 37 -16.16 -19.18 -7.35
CA GLU A 37 -15.97 -18.07 -6.40
C GLU A 37 -15.68 -18.56 -5.00
N PHE A 38 -15.05 -17.71 -4.21
CA PHE A 38 -14.86 -17.88 -2.77
C PHE A 38 -15.22 -16.56 -2.09
N THR A 39 -16.30 -16.56 -1.35
CA THR A 39 -16.83 -15.36 -0.68
C THR A 39 -16.65 -15.44 0.82
N THR A 40 -16.26 -14.34 1.43
CA THR A 40 -16.22 -14.15 2.88
C THR A 40 -17.09 -12.96 3.27
N TYR A 41 -17.97 -13.17 4.25
CA TYR A 41 -18.75 -12.10 4.89
C TYR A 41 -18.75 -12.29 6.41
N ARG A 42 -18.13 -11.35 7.10
CA ARG A 42 -18.09 -11.30 8.58
C ARG A 42 -18.54 -9.91 9.05
N PRO A 43 -19.83 -9.72 9.34
CA PRO A 43 -20.39 -8.40 9.66
C PRO A 43 -19.83 -7.80 10.96
N LYS A 44 -19.41 -8.65 11.91
CA LYS A 44 -18.80 -8.23 13.18
C LYS A 44 -17.27 -8.27 13.16
N GLY A 45 -16.68 -8.61 12.00
CA GLY A 45 -15.25 -8.81 11.83
C GLY A 45 -14.70 -9.96 12.69
N ARG A 46 -13.42 -9.96 12.88
CA ARG A 46 -12.65 -10.87 13.77
C ARG A 46 -12.22 -10.13 15.04
N LYS A 47 -11.72 -10.86 16.01
CA LYS A 47 -11.14 -10.27 17.25
C LYS A 47 -9.65 -9.95 17.10
N ASP A 48 -8.98 -10.57 16.14
CA ASP A 48 -7.58 -10.38 15.77
C ASP A 48 -7.43 -9.50 14.52
N TYR A 49 -6.19 -9.19 14.15
CA TYR A 49 -5.85 -8.54 12.89
C TYR A 49 -5.73 -9.58 11.78
N GLN A 50 -6.02 -9.16 10.55
CA GLN A 50 -5.77 -9.96 9.35
C GLN A 50 -5.08 -9.12 8.30
N LEU A 51 -3.98 -9.63 7.72
CA LEU A 51 -3.38 -9.10 6.50
C LEU A 51 -3.60 -10.11 5.38
N ILE A 52 -4.07 -9.63 4.23
CA ILE A 52 -4.25 -10.41 3.01
C ILE A 52 -3.34 -9.84 1.94
N TYR A 53 -2.54 -10.69 1.29
CA TYR A 53 -1.70 -10.36 0.15
C TYR A 53 -2.26 -11.01 -1.11
N VAL A 54 -2.48 -10.22 -2.16
CA VAL A 54 -2.91 -10.72 -3.47
C VAL A 54 -1.66 -11.08 -4.27
N ALA A 55 -1.48 -12.37 -4.52
CA ALA A 55 -0.29 -12.88 -5.19
C ALA A 55 -0.49 -13.11 -6.70
N ALA A 56 -1.74 -13.34 -7.15
CA ALA A 56 -2.10 -13.46 -8.56
C ALA A 56 -3.60 -13.20 -8.76
N GLY A 57 -4.00 -12.85 -9.97
CA GLY A 57 -5.38 -12.54 -10.32
C GLY A 57 -5.86 -11.24 -9.66
N LYS A 58 -7.16 -11.18 -9.37
CA LYS A 58 -7.76 -10.03 -8.67
C LYS A 58 -8.58 -10.51 -7.48
N ALA A 59 -8.67 -9.67 -6.47
CA ALA A 59 -9.53 -9.87 -5.31
C ALA A 59 -10.39 -8.63 -5.09
N TYR A 60 -11.64 -8.83 -4.71
CA TYR A 60 -12.64 -7.77 -4.59
C TYR A 60 -13.02 -7.62 -3.13
N PHE A 61 -12.86 -6.42 -2.61
CA PHE A 61 -13.06 -6.09 -1.20
C PHE A 61 -14.10 -4.98 -1.06
N GLU A 62 -14.92 -5.04 -0.01
CA GLU A 62 -15.67 -3.89 0.46
C GLU A 62 -14.89 -3.25 1.61
N ILE A 63 -14.43 -2.02 1.41
CA ILE A 63 -13.66 -1.23 2.39
C ILE A 63 -14.40 0.09 2.61
N ASP A 64 -14.82 0.34 3.85
CA ASP A 64 -15.56 1.56 4.25
C ASP A 64 -16.81 1.83 3.37
N GLY A 65 -17.49 0.74 2.97
CA GLY A 65 -18.69 0.80 2.14
C GLY A 65 -18.44 1.03 0.65
N GLN A 66 -17.19 0.95 0.20
CA GLN A 66 -16.80 1.06 -1.20
C GLN A 66 -16.23 -0.26 -1.71
N ASP A 67 -16.61 -0.62 -2.93
CA ASP A 67 -16.04 -1.78 -3.62
C ASP A 67 -14.67 -1.41 -4.18
N VAL A 68 -13.64 -2.18 -3.80
CA VAL A 68 -12.24 -1.97 -4.17
C VAL A 68 -11.68 -3.23 -4.81
N ILE A 69 -10.96 -3.08 -5.91
CA ILE A 69 -10.26 -4.17 -6.59
C ILE A 69 -8.78 -4.14 -6.19
N ALA A 70 -8.31 -5.24 -5.63
CA ALA A 70 -6.90 -5.45 -5.31
C ALA A 70 -6.25 -6.33 -6.39
N CYS A 71 -5.20 -5.82 -7.01
CA CYS A 71 -4.36 -6.49 -8.01
C CYS A 71 -3.14 -7.16 -7.36
N PRO A 72 -2.36 -7.98 -8.08
CA PRO A 72 -1.14 -8.58 -7.56
C PRO A 72 -0.21 -7.51 -6.94
N GLY A 73 0.37 -7.81 -5.78
CA GLY A 73 1.17 -6.88 -5.00
C GLY A 73 0.39 -6.06 -3.97
N SER A 74 -0.94 -6.03 -4.06
CA SER A 74 -1.77 -5.35 -3.07
C SER A 74 -1.83 -6.11 -1.76
N MET A 75 -1.82 -5.37 -0.66
CA MET A 75 -2.03 -5.84 0.70
C MET A 75 -3.27 -5.16 1.30
N VAL A 76 -4.16 -5.95 1.87
CA VAL A 76 -5.36 -5.47 2.57
C VAL A 76 -5.27 -5.86 4.04
N ILE A 77 -5.47 -4.88 4.92
CA ILE A 77 -5.45 -5.08 6.37
C ILE A 77 -6.82 -4.86 6.98
N TYR A 78 -7.27 -5.83 7.75
CA TYR A 78 -8.44 -5.73 8.61
C TYR A 78 -8.02 -5.66 10.07
N ARG A 79 -8.62 -4.73 10.79
CA ARG A 79 -8.43 -4.54 12.23
C ARG A 79 -9.48 -5.30 13.02
N PRO A 80 -9.25 -5.54 14.31
CA PRO A 80 -10.24 -6.18 15.17
C PRO A 80 -11.62 -5.51 15.08
N ARG A 81 -12.67 -6.34 14.92
CA ARG A 81 -14.08 -5.93 14.81
C ARG A 81 -14.44 -5.10 13.57
N GLN A 82 -13.53 -4.93 12.61
CA GLN A 82 -13.83 -4.35 11.32
C GLN A 82 -14.60 -5.34 10.46
N MET A 83 -15.71 -4.92 9.87
CA MET A 83 -16.50 -5.74 8.95
C MET A 83 -15.61 -6.22 7.81
N GLN A 84 -15.76 -7.48 7.44
CA GLN A 84 -15.02 -8.10 6.35
C GLN A 84 -15.98 -8.62 5.30
N ARG A 85 -15.87 -8.10 4.09
CA ARG A 85 -16.56 -8.62 2.92
C ARG A 85 -15.62 -8.61 1.74
N TYR A 86 -15.37 -9.80 1.19
CA TYR A 86 -14.51 -9.95 0.02
C TYR A 86 -14.85 -11.20 -0.76
N VAL A 87 -14.53 -11.17 -2.05
CA VAL A 87 -14.74 -12.29 -2.97
C VAL A 87 -13.54 -12.46 -3.89
N TYR A 88 -13.23 -13.72 -4.19
CA TYR A 88 -12.22 -14.15 -5.15
C TYR A 88 -12.92 -14.96 -6.25
N TYR A 89 -12.56 -14.74 -7.51
CA TYR A 89 -13.15 -15.45 -8.64
C TYR A 89 -12.17 -16.41 -9.29
N GLY A 90 -12.68 -17.61 -9.67
CA GLY A 90 -11.89 -18.65 -10.31
C GLY A 90 -11.38 -18.27 -11.70
N ASP A 91 -12.21 -17.56 -12.46
CA ASP A 91 -11.87 -17.08 -13.81
C ASP A 91 -10.71 -16.07 -13.80
N GLU A 92 -10.50 -15.38 -12.68
CA GLU A 92 -9.37 -14.48 -12.44
C GLU A 92 -8.09 -15.24 -12.00
N HIS A 93 -8.15 -16.54 -11.78
CA HIS A 93 -7.07 -17.37 -11.24
C HIS A 93 -6.48 -16.82 -9.93
N THR A 94 -7.35 -16.27 -9.08
CA THR A 94 -6.94 -15.57 -7.87
C THR A 94 -6.13 -16.45 -6.93
N GLU A 95 -4.97 -15.98 -6.54
CA GLU A 95 -4.13 -16.54 -5.47
C GLU A 95 -3.91 -15.47 -4.40
N VAL A 96 -4.29 -15.79 -3.18
CA VAL A 96 -4.08 -14.93 -2.01
C VAL A 96 -3.38 -15.69 -0.91
N PHE A 97 -2.59 -14.96 -0.14
CA PHE A 97 -2.07 -15.38 1.15
C PHE A 97 -2.67 -14.51 2.24
N TRP A 98 -2.82 -15.09 3.41
CA TRP A 98 -3.34 -14.36 4.54
C TRP A 98 -2.60 -14.77 5.82
N VAL A 99 -2.49 -13.84 6.75
CA VAL A 99 -1.97 -14.04 8.09
C VAL A 99 -2.88 -13.35 9.10
N HIS A 100 -3.20 -14.06 10.17
CA HIS A 100 -3.89 -13.52 11.34
C HIS A 100 -2.87 -13.31 12.45
N PHE A 101 -3.01 -12.22 13.17
CA PHE A 101 -2.07 -11.87 14.22
C PHE A 101 -2.71 -11.01 15.32
N THR A 102 -2.10 -11.04 16.48
CA THR A 102 -2.49 -10.30 17.67
C THR A 102 -1.23 -9.84 18.42
N GLY A 103 -1.37 -9.22 19.57
CA GLY A 103 -0.26 -8.77 20.40
C GLY A 103 -0.56 -7.49 21.17
N GLY A 104 0.32 -7.15 22.11
CA GLY A 104 0.21 -5.94 22.90
C GLY A 104 0.60 -4.67 22.15
N GLU A 105 1.47 -4.78 21.11
CA GLU A 105 2.04 -3.64 20.39
C GLU A 105 1.75 -3.66 18.89
N VAL A 106 0.74 -4.43 18.42
CA VAL A 106 0.41 -4.55 16.99
C VAL A 106 0.20 -3.19 16.35
N LYS A 107 -0.60 -2.32 16.97
CA LYS A 107 -0.90 -0.99 16.44
C LYS A 107 0.36 -0.14 16.27
N GLN A 108 1.26 -0.16 17.24
CA GLN A 108 2.53 0.56 17.20
C GLN A 108 3.45 -0.02 16.11
N THR A 109 3.50 -1.36 16.00
CA THR A 109 4.28 -2.07 14.99
C THR A 109 3.81 -1.69 13.58
N LEU A 110 2.51 -1.72 13.31
CA LEU A 110 1.94 -1.36 12.01
C LEU A 110 2.25 0.09 11.64
N ARG A 111 2.06 1.03 12.58
CA ARG A 111 2.38 2.46 12.36
C ARG A 111 3.86 2.68 12.07
N ARG A 112 4.76 1.93 12.71
CA ARG A 112 6.20 2.00 12.44
C ARG A 112 6.52 1.68 10.97
N TYR A 113 5.73 0.84 10.34
CA TYR A 113 5.88 0.43 8.93
C TYR A 113 4.90 1.15 7.99
N GLY A 114 4.45 2.36 8.35
CA GLY A 114 3.63 3.20 7.48
C GLY A 114 2.15 2.79 7.39
N ILE A 115 1.72 1.72 8.10
CA ILE A 115 0.34 1.23 8.09
C ILE A 115 -0.44 1.91 9.22
N ASN A 116 -0.86 3.14 8.98
CA ASN A 116 -1.66 3.95 9.92
C ASN A 116 -3.10 3.46 10.02
N ASP A 117 -3.87 4.00 10.98
CA ASP A 117 -5.23 3.52 11.29
C ASP A 117 -6.24 3.73 10.15
N ASP A 118 -5.99 4.66 9.25
CA ASP A 118 -6.77 5.00 8.06
C ASP A 118 -6.38 4.20 6.80
N VAL A 119 -5.26 3.45 6.87
CA VAL A 119 -4.78 2.64 5.74
C VAL A 119 -5.39 1.25 5.81
N ASN A 120 -6.34 0.93 4.94
CA ASN A 120 -6.94 -0.40 4.82
C ASN A 120 -6.38 -1.22 3.64
N MET A 121 -5.86 -0.56 2.61
CA MET A 121 -5.19 -1.20 1.48
C MET A 121 -3.97 -0.39 1.05
N PHE A 122 -2.91 -1.07 0.67
CA PHE A 122 -1.67 -0.48 0.17
C PHE A 122 -0.96 -1.43 -0.79
N TYR A 123 -0.06 -0.89 -1.61
CA TYR A 123 0.78 -1.70 -2.48
C TYR A 123 2.07 -2.07 -1.76
N GLY A 124 2.28 -3.36 -1.54
CA GLY A 124 3.48 -3.91 -0.89
C GLY A 124 4.53 -4.41 -1.85
N GLY A 125 4.22 -4.40 -3.16
CA GLY A 125 5.07 -4.94 -4.22
C GLY A 125 4.70 -6.35 -4.65
N ASP A 126 4.85 -6.65 -5.94
CA ASP A 126 4.69 -8.02 -6.48
C ASP A 126 6.04 -8.76 -6.42
N HIS A 127 6.42 -9.17 -5.22
CA HIS A 127 7.69 -9.86 -4.96
C HIS A 127 7.46 -11.34 -4.72
N ALA A 128 8.24 -12.20 -5.42
CA ALA A 128 8.27 -13.63 -5.18
C ALA A 128 8.63 -14.00 -3.73
N GLU A 129 9.36 -13.10 -3.05
CA GLU A 129 9.74 -13.23 -1.64
C GLU A 129 8.53 -13.40 -0.71
N TYR A 130 7.41 -12.71 -0.95
CA TYR A 130 6.22 -12.83 -0.09
C TYR A 130 5.66 -14.25 -0.10
N ARG A 131 5.63 -14.91 -1.28
CA ARG A 131 5.21 -16.32 -1.37
C ARG A 131 6.11 -17.24 -0.54
N ILE A 132 7.41 -16.95 -0.49
CA ILE A 132 8.37 -17.71 0.31
C ILE A 132 8.11 -17.47 1.81
N LEU A 133 8.00 -16.23 2.24
CA LEU A 133 7.76 -15.86 3.64
C LEU A 133 6.43 -16.45 4.16
N PHE A 134 5.35 -16.36 3.39
CA PHE A 134 4.08 -16.99 3.75
C PHE A 134 4.19 -18.51 3.89
N ARG A 135 4.87 -19.18 2.94
CA ARG A 135 5.08 -20.63 3.02
C ARG A 135 5.92 -21.03 4.23
N GLN A 136 6.93 -20.25 4.58
CA GLN A 136 7.72 -20.45 5.79
C GLN A 136 6.86 -20.30 7.05
N MET A 137 6.02 -19.27 7.16
CA MET A 137 5.11 -19.12 8.30
C MET A 137 4.12 -20.29 8.41
N ILE A 138 3.56 -20.75 7.29
CA ILE A 138 2.67 -21.93 7.28
C ILE A 138 3.43 -23.15 7.77
N GLN A 139 4.67 -23.36 7.33
CA GLN A 139 5.49 -24.51 7.69
C GLN A 139 5.89 -24.45 9.19
N GLU A 140 6.24 -23.28 9.72
CA GLU A 140 6.54 -23.13 11.16
C GLU A 140 5.32 -23.48 12.02
N LEU A 141 4.12 -23.00 11.64
CA LEU A 141 2.88 -23.36 12.34
C LEU A 141 2.50 -24.84 12.22
N GLN A 142 2.88 -25.51 11.12
CA GLN A 142 2.60 -26.94 10.93
C GLN A 142 3.55 -27.84 11.70
N LEU A 143 4.83 -27.47 11.77
CA LEU A 143 5.87 -28.30 12.37
C LEU A 143 6.08 -28.02 13.86
N CYS A 144 5.73 -26.82 14.34
CA CYS A 144 5.87 -26.40 15.74
C CYS A 144 7.26 -26.75 16.33
N ARG A 145 8.33 -26.44 15.57
CA ARG A 145 9.71 -26.66 16.02
C ARG A 145 10.03 -25.76 17.22
N ASP A 146 11.11 -26.03 17.91
CA ASP A 146 11.58 -25.15 18.98
C ASP A 146 11.66 -23.69 18.46
N ASP A 147 11.22 -22.75 19.27
CA ASP A 147 11.20 -21.29 18.98
C ASP A 147 10.36 -20.88 17.74
N TYR A 148 9.45 -21.73 17.26
CA TYR A 148 8.63 -21.43 16.06
C TYR A 148 7.80 -20.14 16.19
N GLU A 149 7.31 -19.81 17.39
CA GLU A 149 6.55 -18.58 17.61
C GLU A 149 7.40 -17.32 17.42
N GLU A 150 8.67 -17.37 17.86
CA GLU A 150 9.61 -16.29 17.64
C GLU A 150 10.01 -16.18 16.16
N MET A 151 10.22 -17.32 15.51
CA MET A 151 10.50 -17.37 14.07
C MET A 151 9.33 -16.78 13.26
N LEU A 152 8.08 -17.07 13.61
CA LEU A 152 6.89 -16.50 12.99
C LEU A 152 6.88 -14.97 13.10
N GLU A 153 7.21 -14.42 14.27
CA GLU A 153 7.31 -12.98 14.48
C GLU A 153 8.37 -12.35 13.56
N TYR A 154 9.56 -12.95 13.46
CA TYR A 154 10.65 -12.45 12.60
C TYR A 154 10.26 -12.48 11.12
N ILE A 155 9.68 -13.58 10.64
CA ILE A 155 9.24 -13.70 9.24
C ILE A 155 8.17 -12.65 8.91
N PHE A 156 7.20 -12.47 9.80
CA PHE A 156 6.14 -11.48 9.58
C PHE A 156 6.69 -10.04 9.63
N ARG A 157 7.62 -9.73 10.56
CA ARG A 157 8.30 -8.43 10.60
C ARG A 157 9.12 -8.18 9.32
N GLN A 158 9.81 -9.19 8.79
CA GLN A 158 10.53 -9.09 7.52
C GLN A 158 9.56 -8.68 6.39
N MET A 159 8.40 -9.32 6.32
CA MET A 159 7.36 -8.97 5.33
C MET A 159 6.91 -7.50 5.46
N LEU A 160 6.64 -7.03 6.68
CA LEU A 160 6.24 -5.63 6.92
C LEU A 160 7.35 -4.65 6.54
N ILE A 161 8.62 -4.99 6.80
CA ILE A 161 9.79 -4.17 6.40
C ILE A 161 9.89 -4.09 4.88
N SER A 162 9.76 -5.21 4.17
CA SER A 162 9.83 -5.24 2.71
C SER A 162 8.71 -4.41 2.08
N ALA A 163 7.48 -4.52 2.61
CA ALA A 163 6.34 -3.72 2.16
C ALA A 163 6.54 -2.21 2.41
N HIS A 164 7.07 -1.83 3.56
CA HIS A 164 7.36 -0.44 3.89
C HIS A 164 8.42 0.16 2.95
N ARG A 165 9.50 -0.57 2.70
CA ARG A 165 10.54 -0.15 1.75
C ARG A 165 10.02 0.04 0.34
N GLN A 166 9.07 -0.82 -0.09
CA GLN A 166 8.41 -0.66 -1.39
C GLN A 166 7.63 0.65 -1.46
N GLN A 167 6.85 0.98 -0.41
CA GLN A 167 6.10 2.23 -0.35
C GLN A 167 7.02 3.46 -0.39
N GLU A 168 8.12 3.46 0.38
CA GLU A 168 9.11 4.54 0.36
C GLU A 168 9.75 4.72 -1.01
N GLN A 169 10.03 3.63 -1.73
CA GLN A 169 10.56 3.70 -3.10
C GLN A 169 9.55 4.27 -4.10
N ASP A 170 8.29 3.90 -4.00
CA ASP A 170 7.24 4.40 -4.88
C ASP A 170 6.95 5.88 -4.60
N ASP A 171 6.94 6.30 -3.35
CA ASP A 171 6.82 7.69 -2.96
C ASP A 171 8.01 8.52 -3.46
N SER A 172 9.23 8.01 -3.34
CA SER A 172 10.43 8.69 -3.83
C SER A 172 10.47 8.82 -5.35
N LYS A 173 10.03 7.78 -6.08
CA LYS A 173 9.92 7.84 -7.55
C LYS A 173 8.85 8.83 -8.00
N THR A 174 7.69 8.82 -7.33
CA THR A 174 6.61 9.77 -7.62
C THR A 174 7.07 11.19 -7.36
N PHE A 175 7.80 11.45 -6.28
CA PHE A 175 8.37 12.74 -5.97
C PHE A 175 9.42 13.19 -7.02
N SER A 176 10.30 12.28 -7.46
CA SER A 176 11.29 12.55 -8.50
C SER A 176 10.65 12.93 -9.83
N VAL A 177 9.67 12.15 -10.29
CA VAL A 177 8.93 12.43 -11.54
C VAL A 177 8.20 13.77 -11.45
N MET A 178 7.58 14.07 -10.31
CA MET A 178 6.92 15.36 -10.10
C MET A 178 7.93 16.52 -10.09
N ALA A 179 9.08 16.37 -9.46
CA ALA A 179 10.12 17.40 -9.44
C ALA A 179 10.64 17.68 -10.84
N GLU A 180 10.95 16.66 -11.64
CA GLU A 180 11.37 16.81 -13.04
C GLU A 180 10.31 17.51 -13.90
N GLU A 181 9.03 17.25 -13.66
CA GLU A 181 7.94 17.93 -14.36
C GLU A 181 7.87 19.43 -13.99
N MET A 182 8.07 19.74 -12.70
CA MET A 182 8.10 21.15 -12.26
C MET A 182 9.33 21.88 -12.77
N ASP A 183 10.48 21.21 -12.89
CA ASP A 183 11.69 21.78 -13.51
C ASP A 183 11.48 22.08 -15.00
N ARG A 184 10.82 21.15 -15.74
CA ARG A 184 10.42 21.40 -17.15
C ARG A 184 9.48 22.58 -17.26
N ALA A 185 8.49 22.67 -16.38
CA ALA A 185 7.58 23.82 -16.34
C ALA A 185 8.33 25.12 -16.06
N ALA A 186 9.27 25.13 -15.12
CA ALA A 186 10.07 26.33 -14.82
C ALA A 186 10.96 26.75 -15.98
N ALA A 187 11.56 25.79 -16.70
CA ALA A 187 12.33 26.07 -17.90
C ALA A 187 11.45 26.72 -18.99
N TYR A 188 10.29 26.10 -19.29
CA TYR A 188 9.34 26.65 -20.26
C TYR A 188 8.89 28.08 -19.92
N LEU A 189 8.42 28.29 -18.67
CA LEU A 189 7.98 29.61 -18.20
C LEU A 189 9.13 30.62 -18.20
N GLY A 190 10.36 30.14 -17.97
CA GLY A 190 11.57 30.97 -18.01
C GLY A 190 12.05 31.34 -19.42
N GLU A 191 11.78 30.52 -20.44
CA GLU A 191 12.10 30.80 -21.84
C GLU A 191 11.07 31.73 -22.51
N HIS A 192 9.78 31.56 -22.12
CA HIS A 192 8.66 32.29 -22.72
C HIS A 192 8.18 33.47 -21.85
N TYR A 193 8.98 33.94 -20.88
CA TYR A 193 8.59 35.02 -19.95
C TYR A 193 8.09 36.31 -20.60
N ASN A 194 8.50 36.60 -21.84
CA ASN A 194 8.12 37.77 -22.64
C ASN A 194 6.79 37.61 -23.37
N GLU A 195 6.22 36.41 -23.39
CA GLU A 195 4.95 36.10 -24.01
C GLU A 195 3.79 36.21 -23.03
N GLU A 196 2.56 36.21 -23.55
CA GLU A 196 1.36 36.12 -22.70
C GLU A 196 1.12 34.66 -22.29
N ILE A 197 1.67 34.27 -21.13
CA ILE A 197 1.49 32.93 -20.57
C ILE A 197 0.26 32.89 -19.69
N VAL A 198 -0.69 32.01 -20.04
CA VAL A 198 -1.84 31.65 -19.21
C VAL A 198 -1.51 30.37 -18.46
N VAL A 199 -1.32 30.48 -17.15
CA VAL A 199 -0.93 29.34 -16.29
C VAL A 199 -1.92 28.18 -16.37
N GLU A 200 -3.22 28.49 -16.50
CA GLU A 200 -4.31 27.51 -16.69
C GLU A 200 -4.14 26.72 -17.99
N SER A 201 -3.75 27.40 -19.07
CA SER A 201 -3.52 26.73 -20.37
C SER A 201 -2.38 25.73 -20.27
N TYR A 202 -1.25 26.15 -19.70
CA TYR A 202 -0.11 25.25 -19.46
C TYR A 202 -0.50 24.02 -18.65
N ALA A 203 -1.22 24.20 -17.54
CA ALA A 203 -1.65 23.09 -16.68
C ALA A 203 -2.55 22.12 -17.48
N ASN A 204 -3.52 22.63 -18.24
CA ASN A 204 -4.47 21.81 -19.01
C ASN A 204 -3.77 21.03 -20.15
N GLU A 205 -2.84 21.65 -20.85
CA GLU A 205 -2.06 21.01 -21.93
C GLU A 205 -1.23 19.83 -21.43
N HIS A 206 -0.79 19.90 -20.14
CA HIS A 206 -0.02 18.85 -19.48
C HIS A 206 -0.89 17.90 -18.61
N ASN A 207 -2.23 17.92 -18.80
CA ASN A 207 -3.18 17.09 -18.06
C ASN A 207 -3.11 17.27 -16.53
N MET A 208 -2.82 18.49 -16.07
CA MET A 208 -2.77 18.83 -14.66
C MET A 208 -3.95 19.72 -14.28
N SER A 209 -4.53 19.54 -13.07
CA SER A 209 -5.42 20.56 -12.55
C SER A 209 -4.62 21.80 -12.15
N VAL A 210 -5.18 22.98 -12.37
CA VAL A 210 -4.51 24.27 -12.08
C VAL A 210 -4.06 24.36 -10.61
N SER A 211 -4.93 23.94 -9.69
CA SER A 211 -4.62 23.95 -8.25
C SER A 211 -3.49 23.01 -7.90
N TRP A 212 -3.45 21.81 -8.52
CA TRP A 212 -2.38 20.84 -8.35
C TRP A 212 -1.05 21.40 -8.87
N PHE A 213 -1.04 21.97 -10.08
CA PHE A 213 0.14 22.57 -10.70
C PHE A 213 0.72 23.71 -9.83
N ILE A 214 -0.09 24.68 -9.45
CA ILE A 214 0.37 25.83 -8.63
C ILE A 214 0.98 25.36 -7.31
N ARG A 215 0.35 24.40 -6.63
CA ARG A 215 0.83 23.88 -5.36
C ARG A 215 2.18 23.17 -5.51
N ASN A 216 2.31 22.26 -6.51
CA ASN A 216 3.52 21.48 -6.68
C ASN A 216 4.66 22.30 -7.26
N PHE A 217 4.37 23.25 -8.16
CA PHE A 217 5.36 24.20 -8.66
C PHE A 217 5.94 25.05 -7.50
N ARG A 218 5.07 25.55 -6.61
CA ARG A 218 5.54 26.29 -5.43
C ARG A 218 6.37 25.41 -4.48
N GLN A 219 6.02 24.16 -4.32
CA GLN A 219 6.76 23.23 -3.47
C GLN A 219 8.15 22.91 -4.05
N SER A 220 8.27 22.72 -5.36
CA SER A 220 9.54 22.38 -6.02
C SER A 220 10.42 23.59 -6.31
N ILE A 221 9.83 24.68 -6.79
CA ILE A 221 10.57 25.88 -7.30
C ILE A 221 10.66 26.98 -6.23
N GLY A 222 9.87 26.87 -5.14
CA GLY A 222 9.86 27.85 -4.04
C GLY A 222 8.94 29.04 -4.24
N THR A 223 8.32 29.22 -5.42
CA THR A 223 7.45 30.35 -5.76
C THR A 223 6.29 29.89 -6.66
N THR A 224 5.23 30.68 -6.80
CA THR A 224 4.14 30.33 -7.72
C THR A 224 4.55 30.58 -9.18
N PRO A 225 3.93 29.87 -10.18
CA PRO A 225 4.23 30.09 -11.59
C PRO A 225 4.15 31.55 -12.01
N THR A 226 3.10 32.26 -11.62
CA THR A 226 2.90 33.68 -11.92
C THR A 226 4.00 34.55 -11.31
N GLN A 227 4.37 34.31 -10.05
CA GLN A 227 5.46 35.04 -9.38
C GLN A 227 6.81 34.74 -10.04
N TYR A 228 7.02 33.51 -10.49
CA TYR A 228 8.23 33.09 -11.21
C TYR A 228 8.37 33.86 -12.53
N ILE A 229 7.33 33.91 -13.36
CA ILE A 229 7.30 34.67 -14.61
C ILE A 229 7.60 36.16 -14.34
N MET A 230 6.94 36.73 -13.34
CA MET A 230 7.14 38.15 -12.99
C MET A 230 8.58 38.43 -12.56
N SER A 231 9.18 37.56 -11.75
CA SER A 231 10.58 37.71 -11.34
C SER A 231 11.54 37.66 -12.53
N LYS A 232 11.26 36.80 -13.51
CA LYS A 232 12.07 36.73 -14.76
C LYS A 232 11.93 38.00 -15.58
N ARG A 233 10.71 38.56 -15.72
CA ARG A 233 10.47 39.84 -16.41
C ARG A 233 11.24 41.00 -15.77
N ILE A 234 11.18 41.09 -14.44
CA ILE A 234 11.87 42.14 -13.68
C ILE A 234 13.39 42.01 -13.86
N ALA A 235 13.93 40.79 -13.68
CA ALA A 235 15.38 40.55 -13.80
C ALA A 235 15.90 40.91 -15.19
N ASN A 236 15.15 40.55 -16.25
CA ASN A 236 15.55 40.89 -17.62
C ASN A 236 15.40 42.41 -17.93
N ALA A 237 14.37 43.07 -17.41
CA ALA A 237 14.23 44.53 -17.52
C ALA A 237 15.39 45.28 -16.89
N GLN A 238 15.87 44.81 -15.72
CA GLN A 238 17.03 45.38 -15.04
C GLN A 238 18.37 45.20 -15.83
N MET A 239 18.49 44.12 -16.62
CA MET A 239 19.67 43.90 -17.44
C MET A 239 19.72 44.76 -18.69
N LEU A 240 18.57 45.33 -19.13
CA LEU A 240 18.45 46.16 -20.30
C LEU A 240 18.58 47.68 -19.97
N LEU A 241 18.65 48.04 -18.71
CA LEU A 241 18.88 49.41 -18.20
C LEU A 241 20.36 49.67 -17.89
#